data_63fe3e6cce769cb9a6bc6e753aef7d71
#
_entry.id   63fe3e6cce769cb9a6bc6e753aef7d71
#
_cell.length_a   1.000
_cell.length_b   1.000
_cell.length_c   1.000
_cell.angle_alpha   90.00
_cell.angle_beta   90.00
_cell.angle_gamma   90.00
#
_symmetry.space_group_name_H-M   'P 1'
#
loop_
_entity.id
_entity.type
_entity.pdbx_description
1 polymer ?
#
loop_
_entity_poly.entity_id
_entity_poly.type
_entity_poly.pdbx_seq_one_letter_code
_entity_poly.pdbx_strand_id
1 'polypeptide(L)'
;MGLTRLSFLFSVAVLLSGCVSQPKKADALRDNVKRNATFSSREVFEVKKPYRQVSDTLRKKWLECLDSTATGSLRRGMGLVAVQTNVYKPNVAVTAQRTELTLQHKVTSGSTQLGSPPADGFFIIVADVYPANTNTSRVDVQKHTLGYAGVMKAIRHWAEGTNMGCPDLAQ
;
A
#
# COMPACT_ATOMS: atom_id res chain seq x y z
N MET A 1 35.12 26.05 52.54
CA MET A 1 33.83 25.31 52.44
C MET A 1 33.12 25.80 51.17
N GLY A 2 33.30 25.14 50.05
CA GLY A 2 32.77 25.51 48.76
C GLY A 2 31.65 24.55 48.34
N LEU A 3 30.41 25.04 48.20
CA LEU A 3 29.29 24.28 47.67
C LEU A 3 29.35 24.32 46.16
N THR A 4 29.75 23.22 45.56
CA THR A 4 29.65 22.96 44.13
C THR A 4 28.20 22.67 43.78
N ARG A 5 27.53 23.63 43.10
CA ARG A 5 26.21 23.42 42.52
C ARG A 5 26.34 22.59 41.25
N LEU A 6 25.91 21.35 41.33
CA LEU A 6 25.82 20.42 40.20
C LEU A 6 24.52 20.73 39.43
N SER A 7 24.62 21.51 38.34
CA SER A 7 23.50 21.77 37.43
C SER A 7 23.25 20.53 36.58
N PHE A 8 22.22 19.78 36.89
CA PHE A 8 21.70 18.69 36.09
C PHE A 8 20.93 19.30 34.91
N LEU A 9 21.59 19.38 33.74
CA LEU A 9 20.94 19.67 32.47
C LEU A 9 20.15 18.44 32.04
N PHE A 10 18.87 18.44 32.35
CA PHE A 10 17.91 17.47 31.84
C PHE A 10 17.68 17.78 30.34
N SER A 11 18.43 17.11 29.46
CA SER A 11 18.16 17.12 28.03
C SER A 11 16.87 16.33 27.78
N VAL A 12 15.77 17.05 27.65
CA VAL A 12 14.50 16.49 27.15
C VAL A 12 14.68 16.21 25.67
N ALA A 13 15.04 14.97 25.35
CA ALA A 13 14.95 14.47 23.98
C ALA A 13 13.47 14.39 23.61
N VAL A 14 12.98 15.39 22.91
CA VAL A 14 11.66 15.37 22.29
C VAL A 14 11.72 14.30 21.20
N LEU A 15 11.25 13.11 21.52
CA LEU A 15 10.97 12.05 20.55
C LEU A 15 9.81 12.57 19.69
N LEU A 16 10.15 13.17 18.55
CA LEU A 16 9.23 13.44 17.46
C LEU A 16 8.74 12.09 16.93
N SER A 17 7.75 11.53 17.62
CA SER A 17 6.95 10.40 17.12
C SER A 17 6.24 10.92 15.89
N GLY A 18 6.88 10.80 14.73
CA GLY A 18 6.26 11.14 13.47
C GLY A 18 4.99 10.32 13.32
N CYS A 19 3.82 10.94 13.49
CA CYS A 19 2.55 10.32 13.17
C CYS A 19 2.64 9.86 11.70
N VAL A 20 2.69 8.56 11.48
CA VAL A 20 2.66 7.98 10.15
C VAL A 20 1.29 8.28 9.56
N SER A 21 1.19 9.37 8.81
CA SER A 21 -0.05 9.73 8.14
C SER A 21 -0.30 8.80 6.96
N GLN A 22 -1.54 8.35 6.82
CA GLN A 22 -1.95 7.53 5.68
C GLN A 22 -1.78 8.32 4.37
N PRO A 23 -1.15 7.75 3.32
CA PRO A 23 -0.82 8.48 2.11
C PRO A 23 -2.07 8.83 1.30
N LYS A 24 -2.26 10.13 1.02
CA LYS A 24 -3.37 10.66 0.21
C LYS A 24 -3.05 10.75 -1.29
N LYS A 25 -1.81 10.45 -1.69
CA LYS A 25 -1.31 10.45 -3.07
C LYS A 25 -0.35 9.27 -3.24
N ALA A 26 -0.24 8.77 -4.47
CA ALA A 26 0.70 7.70 -4.80
C ALA A 26 2.16 8.07 -4.46
N ASP A 27 2.56 9.32 -4.74
CA ASP A 27 3.91 9.79 -4.43
C ASP A 27 4.18 9.87 -2.93
N ALA A 28 3.18 10.23 -2.12
CA ALA A 28 3.32 10.20 -0.67
C ALA A 28 3.53 8.77 -0.15
N LEU A 29 2.92 7.75 -0.78
CA LEU A 29 3.20 6.36 -0.46
C LEU A 29 4.65 6.00 -0.81
N ARG A 30 5.11 6.37 -2.01
CA ARG A 30 6.51 6.14 -2.44
C ARG A 30 7.51 6.80 -1.49
N ASP A 31 7.22 8.01 -1.03
CA ASP A 31 8.08 8.73 -0.09
C ASP A 31 8.10 8.08 1.30
N ASN A 32 6.97 7.54 1.76
CA ASN A 32 6.92 6.75 3.00
C ASN A 32 7.79 5.48 2.87
N VAL A 33 7.73 4.80 1.74
CA VAL A 33 8.55 3.62 1.47
C VAL A 33 10.04 3.97 1.40
N LYS A 34 10.40 5.06 0.72
CA LYS A 34 11.81 5.55 0.65
C LYS A 34 12.39 5.86 2.04
N ARG A 35 11.56 6.38 2.94
CA ARG A 35 11.97 6.71 4.32
C ARG A 35 11.91 5.52 5.29
N ASN A 36 11.62 4.32 4.78
CA ASN A 36 11.41 3.12 5.61
C ASN A 36 10.38 3.34 6.73
N ALA A 37 9.31 4.07 6.43
CA ALA A 37 8.24 4.30 7.39
C ALA A 37 7.64 2.96 7.86
N THR A 38 7.19 2.94 9.11
CA THR A 38 6.60 1.75 9.72
C THR A 38 5.49 1.17 8.82
N PHE A 39 5.46 -0.15 8.66
CA PHE A 39 4.56 -0.91 7.79
C PHE A 39 4.77 -0.70 6.28
N SER A 40 5.81 0.00 5.88
CA SER A 40 6.18 0.11 4.47
C SER A 40 6.98 -1.10 4.01
N SER A 41 6.73 -1.52 2.77
CA SER A 41 7.56 -2.52 2.10
C SER A 41 7.64 -2.25 0.61
N ARG A 42 8.72 -2.71 0.00
CA ARG A 42 8.97 -2.62 -1.43
C ARG A 42 9.48 -3.94 -1.94
N GLU A 43 8.97 -4.35 -3.09
CA GLU A 43 9.42 -5.52 -3.81
C GLU A 43 9.71 -5.12 -5.26
N VAL A 44 10.91 -5.46 -5.75
CA VAL A 44 11.30 -5.20 -7.13
C VAL A 44 11.70 -6.52 -7.75
N PHE A 45 11.14 -6.82 -8.93
CA PHE A 45 11.48 -8.04 -9.65
C PHE A 45 11.41 -7.83 -11.16
N GLU A 46 12.09 -8.69 -11.89
CA GLU A 46 12.07 -8.71 -13.35
C GLU A 46 11.24 -9.88 -13.86
N VAL A 47 10.56 -9.64 -14.97
CA VAL A 47 9.75 -10.62 -15.68
C VAL A 47 10.26 -10.73 -17.11
N LYS A 48 10.61 -11.94 -17.54
CA LYS A 48 11.09 -12.23 -18.91
C LYS A 48 9.95 -12.19 -19.92
N LYS A 49 9.32 -11.03 -20.04
CA LYS A 49 8.23 -10.71 -20.97
C LYS A 49 8.29 -9.24 -21.37
N PRO A 50 7.86 -8.91 -22.61
CA PRO A 50 7.80 -7.54 -23.08
C PRO A 50 6.90 -6.66 -22.19
N TYR A 51 7.27 -5.40 -22.01
CA TYR A 51 6.55 -4.42 -21.19
C TYR A 51 5.04 -4.37 -21.47
N ARG A 52 4.66 -4.32 -22.75
CA ARG A 52 3.23 -4.25 -23.14
C ARG A 52 2.46 -5.45 -22.63
N GLN A 53 3.02 -6.66 -22.76
CA GLN A 53 2.36 -7.87 -22.30
C GLN A 53 2.15 -7.89 -20.79
N VAL A 54 3.17 -7.52 -20.01
CA VAL A 54 3.08 -7.44 -18.54
C VAL A 54 2.11 -6.35 -18.11
N SER A 55 2.19 -5.17 -18.74
CA SER A 55 1.31 -4.03 -18.48
C SER A 55 -0.16 -4.40 -18.75
N ASP A 56 -0.48 -4.98 -19.90
CA ASP A 56 -1.86 -5.34 -20.24
C ASP A 56 -2.42 -6.43 -19.33
N THR A 57 -1.60 -7.42 -18.97
CA THR A 57 -2.01 -8.48 -18.02
C THR A 57 -2.30 -7.91 -16.66
N LEU A 58 -1.37 -7.11 -16.10
CA LEU A 58 -1.55 -6.51 -14.81
C LEU A 58 -2.71 -5.52 -14.78
N ARG A 59 -2.87 -4.67 -15.80
CA ARG A 59 -4.00 -3.75 -15.92
C ARG A 59 -5.33 -4.49 -15.85
N LYS A 60 -5.49 -5.55 -16.67
CA LYS A 60 -6.71 -6.35 -16.68
C LYS A 60 -7.00 -6.96 -15.32
N LYS A 61 -6.03 -7.65 -14.73
CA LYS A 61 -6.18 -8.32 -13.44
C LYS A 61 -6.38 -7.33 -12.28
N TRP A 62 -5.72 -6.18 -12.33
CA TRP A 62 -5.85 -5.11 -11.34
C TRP A 62 -7.29 -4.61 -11.23
N LEU A 63 -7.88 -4.28 -12.38
CA LEU A 63 -9.25 -3.78 -12.43
C LEU A 63 -10.29 -4.87 -12.17
N GLU A 64 -10.06 -6.09 -12.67
CA GLU A 64 -10.96 -7.23 -12.52
C GLU A 64 -11.04 -7.74 -11.07
N CYS A 65 -9.89 -7.79 -10.38
CA CYS A 65 -9.78 -8.45 -9.09
C CYS A 65 -9.79 -7.50 -7.88
N LEU A 66 -9.43 -6.24 -8.06
CA LEU A 66 -9.22 -5.34 -6.92
C LEU A 66 -10.30 -4.25 -6.80
N ASP A 67 -11.22 -4.10 -7.77
CA ASP A 67 -12.40 -3.25 -7.61
C ASP A 67 -13.46 -4.02 -6.82
N SER A 68 -13.52 -3.76 -5.52
CA SER A 68 -14.40 -4.53 -4.65
C SER A 68 -14.85 -3.76 -3.42
N THR A 69 -15.98 -4.22 -2.87
CA THR A 69 -16.47 -3.81 -1.55
C THR A 69 -16.59 -5.07 -0.69
N ALA A 70 -15.85 -5.10 0.40
CA ALA A 70 -15.85 -6.20 1.34
C ALA A 70 -16.42 -5.75 2.69
N THR A 71 -17.38 -6.49 3.22
CA THR A 71 -17.93 -6.24 4.55
C THR A 71 -17.37 -7.28 5.51
N GLY A 72 -16.67 -6.84 6.53
CA GLY A 72 -16.10 -7.67 7.58
C GLY A 72 -16.68 -7.33 8.95
N SER A 73 -16.68 -8.27 9.86
CA SER A 73 -17.04 -8.04 11.26
C SER A 73 -15.79 -8.04 12.12
N LEU A 74 -15.51 -6.92 12.80
CA LEU A 74 -14.49 -6.87 13.83
C LEU A 74 -15.05 -7.36 15.16
N ARG A 75 -14.62 -8.52 15.63
CA ARG A 75 -14.86 -8.94 17.01
C ARG A 75 -13.88 -8.21 17.93
N ARG A 76 -14.39 -7.30 18.70
CA ARG A 76 -13.62 -6.65 19.75
C ARG A 76 -14.14 -7.18 21.08
N GLY A 77 -13.34 -8.00 21.81
CA GLY A 77 -13.61 -8.55 23.14
C GLY A 77 -15.10 -8.60 23.56
N MET A 78 -15.56 -9.33 24.50
CA MET A 78 -16.90 -9.26 25.12
C MET A 78 -18.14 -9.03 24.20
N GLY A 79 -18.09 -9.39 22.91
CA GLY A 79 -19.30 -9.50 22.09
C GLY A 79 -19.74 -8.27 21.27
N LEU A 80 -19.01 -7.17 21.24
CA LEU A 80 -19.30 -6.05 20.34
C LEU A 80 -18.80 -6.37 18.93
N VAL A 81 -19.71 -6.63 18.01
CA VAL A 81 -19.43 -6.79 16.59
C VAL A 81 -19.55 -5.43 15.90
N ALA A 82 -18.44 -4.83 15.56
CA ALA A 82 -18.45 -3.68 14.66
C ALA A 82 -18.43 -4.21 13.21
N VAL A 83 -19.44 -3.87 12.43
CA VAL A 83 -19.45 -4.16 11.00
C VAL A 83 -18.64 -3.07 10.30
N GLN A 84 -17.60 -3.48 9.59
CA GLN A 84 -16.75 -2.57 8.82
C GLN A 84 -16.93 -2.85 7.33
N THR A 85 -17.23 -1.83 6.55
CA THR A 85 -17.27 -1.92 5.10
C THR A 85 -16.01 -1.30 4.51
N ASN A 86 -15.25 -2.10 3.80
CA ASN A 86 -14.00 -1.74 3.12
C ASN A 86 -14.31 -1.60 1.63
N VAL A 87 -13.98 -0.46 1.07
CA VAL A 87 -14.11 -0.17 -0.37
C VAL A 87 -12.71 -0.06 -0.95
N TYR A 88 -12.44 -0.83 -1.99
CA TYR A 88 -11.17 -0.85 -2.70
C TYR A 88 -11.36 -0.24 -4.08
N LYS A 89 -10.50 0.71 -4.45
CA LYS A 89 -10.53 1.42 -5.72
C LYS A 89 -9.20 1.27 -6.45
N PRO A 90 -9.12 0.38 -7.44
CA PRO A 90 -7.99 0.28 -8.34
C PRO A 90 -8.03 1.41 -9.38
N ASN A 91 -6.85 1.93 -9.73
CA ASN A 91 -6.68 2.84 -10.84
C ASN A 91 -5.44 2.48 -11.64
N VAL A 92 -5.43 2.80 -12.93
CA VAL A 92 -4.35 2.49 -13.85
C VAL A 92 -4.06 3.69 -14.74
N ALA A 93 -2.80 4.12 -14.76
CA ALA A 93 -2.30 5.12 -15.69
C ALA A 93 -1.21 4.51 -16.57
N VAL A 94 -1.36 4.59 -17.88
CA VAL A 94 -0.43 4.00 -18.86
C VAL A 94 0.23 5.10 -19.67
N THR A 95 1.55 5.05 -19.73
CA THR A 95 2.37 5.87 -20.63
C THR A 95 3.24 4.96 -21.51
N ALA A 96 3.98 5.54 -22.47
CA ALA A 96 4.91 4.77 -23.29
C ALA A 96 6.06 4.12 -22.48
N GLN A 97 6.36 4.68 -21.31
CA GLN A 97 7.54 4.33 -20.50
C GLN A 97 7.20 3.69 -19.15
N ARG A 98 5.95 3.79 -18.70
CA ARG A 98 5.51 3.30 -17.40
C ARG A 98 4.02 2.99 -17.38
N THR A 99 3.67 1.90 -16.74
CA THR A 99 2.30 1.66 -16.27
C THR A 99 2.29 1.81 -14.76
N GLU A 100 1.51 2.73 -14.27
CA GLU A 100 1.26 2.92 -12.85
C GLU A 100 -0.08 2.28 -12.47
N LEU A 101 -0.06 1.42 -11.49
CA LEU A 101 -1.22 0.77 -10.90
C LEU A 101 -1.32 1.20 -9.45
N THR A 102 -2.45 1.75 -9.05
CA THR A 102 -2.67 2.19 -7.68
C THR A 102 -3.89 1.52 -7.09
N LEU A 103 -3.83 1.18 -5.81
CA LEU A 103 -4.95 0.66 -5.04
C LEU A 103 -5.20 1.60 -3.86
N GLN A 104 -6.42 2.12 -3.79
CA GLN A 104 -6.91 2.92 -2.68
C GLN A 104 -7.86 2.10 -1.82
N HIS A 105 -7.89 2.39 -0.54
CA HIS A 105 -8.75 1.74 0.44
C HIS A 105 -9.45 2.79 1.30
N LYS A 106 -10.76 2.63 1.44
CA LYS A 106 -11.63 3.46 2.27
C LYS A 106 -12.49 2.59 3.16
N VAL A 107 -12.57 2.96 4.42
CA VAL A 107 -13.55 2.40 5.35
C VAL A 107 -14.77 3.31 5.39
N THR A 108 -15.96 2.78 5.09
CA THR A 108 -17.19 3.57 4.98
C THR A 108 -18.13 3.44 6.18
N SER A 109 -17.92 2.41 7.01
CA SER A 109 -18.73 2.20 8.22
C SER A 109 -17.89 1.60 9.35
N GLY A 110 -18.22 1.91 10.58
CA GLY A 110 -17.59 1.33 11.77
C GLY A 110 -16.17 1.83 12.08
N SER A 111 -15.67 2.86 11.40
CA SER A 111 -14.31 3.34 11.63
C SER A 111 -14.27 4.56 12.53
N THR A 112 -13.35 4.54 13.48
CA THR A 112 -12.88 5.70 14.24
C THR A 112 -11.69 6.35 13.54
N GLN A 113 -11.72 6.46 12.20
CA GLN A 113 -10.61 7.08 11.48
C GLN A 113 -10.45 8.54 11.91
N LEU A 114 -9.27 8.89 12.40
CA LEU A 114 -8.89 10.26 12.70
C LEU A 114 -8.74 11.03 11.38
N GLY A 115 -9.64 11.94 11.12
CA GLY A 115 -9.69 12.78 9.93
C GLY A 115 -10.56 12.21 8.79
N SER A 116 -10.95 13.09 7.86
CA SER A 116 -11.71 12.69 6.67
C SER A 116 -10.79 12.09 5.62
N PRO A 117 -11.04 10.84 5.18
CA PRO A 117 -10.29 10.24 4.08
C PRO A 117 -10.59 10.98 2.76
N PRO A 118 -9.71 10.92 1.76
CA PRO A 118 -10.02 11.32 0.39
C PRO A 118 -11.26 10.59 -0.14
N ALA A 119 -11.89 11.12 -1.20
CA ALA A 119 -13.12 10.55 -1.76
C ALA A 119 -13.01 9.05 -2.04
N ASP A 120 -11.89 8.61 -2.63
CA ASP A 120 -11.62 7.22 -2.97
C ASP A 120 -10.78 6.48 -1.92
N GLY A 121 -10.46 7.11 -0.78
CA GLY A 121 -9.67 6.54 0.29
C GLY A 121 -8.17 6.82 0.19
N PHE A 122 -7.38 6.12 1.01
CA PHE A 122 -5.92 6.26 1.07
C PHE A 122 -5.22 5.26 0.16
N PHE A 123 -4.08 5.64 -0.38
CA PHE A 123 -3.25 4.76 -1.18
C PHE A 123 -2.60 3.70 -0.29
N ILE A 124 -2.80 2.42 -0.61
CA ILE A 124 -2.27 1.28 0.15
C ILE A 124 -1.22 0.50 -0.63
N ILE A 125 -1.35 0.42 -1.95
CA ILE A 125 -0.40 -0.24 -2.84
C ILE A 125 -0.21 0.63 -4.09
N VAL A 126 1.04 0.73 -4.53
CA VAL A 126 1.43 1.28 -5.83
C VAL A 126 2.34 0.26 -6.51
N ALA A 127 2.04 -0.08 -7.75
CA ALA A 127 2.88 -0.93 -8.57
C ALA A 127 3.24 -0.19 -9.87
N ASP A 128 4.51 -0.08 -10.14
CA ASP A 128 5.03 0.52 -11.36
C ASP A 128 5.65 -0.56 -12.24
N VAL A 129 5.26 -0.58 -13.51
CA VAL A 129 5.84 -1.46 -14.52
C VAL A 129 6.65 -0.64 -15.50
N TYR A 130 7.87 -1.04 -15.76
CA TYR A 130 8.79 -0.37 -16.68
C TYR A 130 9.35 -1.36 -17.73
N PRO A 131 9.64 -0.91 -18.95
CA PRO A 131 10.48 -1.68 -19.85
C PRO A 131 11.92 -1.74 -19.30
N ALA A 132 12.46 -2.94 -19.07
CA ALA A 132 13.87 -3.11 -18.73
C ALA A 132 14.70 -3.29 -20.03
N ASN A 133 14.17 -4.06 -20.98
CA ASN A 133 14.64 -4.20 -22.36
C ASN A 133 13.49 -4.69 -23.25
N THR A 134 13.78 -5.07 -24.48
CA THR A 134 12.76 -5.51 -25.45
C THR A 134 11.91 -6.67 -24.95
N ASN A 135 12.50 -7.61 -24.21
CA ASN A 135 11.88 -8.87 -23.78
C ASN A 135 11.78 -9.02 -22.25
N THR A 136 12.07 -7.95 -21.51
CA THR A 136 12.08 -7.99 -20.05
C THR A 136 11.43 -6.73 -19.50
N SER A 137 10.59 -6.91 -18.52
CA SER A 137 9.94 -5.84 -17.76
C SER A 137 10.41 -5.85 -16.30
N ARG A 138 10.52 -4.69 -15.71
CA ARG A 138 10.75 -4.50 -14.29
C ARG A 138 9.44 -4.09 -13.63
N VAL A 139 9.10 -4.76 -12.55
CA VAL A 139 7.94 -4.45 -11.71
C VAL A 139 8.42 -4.01 -10.35
N ASP A 140 7.94 -2.85 -9.89
CA ASP A 140 8.30 -2.23 -8.61
C ASP A 140 7.01 -2.04 -7.80
N VAL A 141 6.80 -2.87 -6.80
CA VAL A 141 5.59 -2.85 -5.97
C VAL A 141 5.91 -2.28 -4.62
N GLN A 142 5.16 -1.29 -4.22
CA GLN A 142 5.33 -0.57 -2.97
C GLN A 142 4.02 -0.60 -2.18
N LYS A 143 4.12 -0.84 -0.88
CA LYS A 143 3.00 -0.96 0.03
C LYS A 143 3.27 -0.16 1.31
N HIS A 144 2.25 0.50 1.84
CA HIS A 144 2.33 1.23 3.10
C HIS A 144 1.13 0.86 3.99
N THR A 145 1.11 -0.40 4.43
CA THR A 145 0.09 -0.95 5.36
C THR A 145 0.45 -2.36 5.77
N LEU A 146 -0.11 -2.83 6.87
CA LEU A 146 -0.11 -4.25 7.22
C LEU A 146 -1.08 -5.01 6.31
N GLY A 147 -0.90 -6.31 6.21
CA GLY A 147 -1.75 -7.16 5.38
C GLY A 147 -1.37 -7.13 3.89
N TYR A 148 -2.32 -7.55 3.07
CA TYR A 148 -2.22 -7.60 1.59
C TYR A 148 -1.07 -8.46 1.02
N ALA A 149 -0.55 -9.41 1.80
CA ALA A 149 0.46 -10.37 1.29
C ALA A 149 -0.08 -11.18 0.11
N GLY A 150 -1.37 -11.52 0.13
CA GLY A 150 -2.06 -12.17 -0.98
C GLY A 150 -2.05 -11.34 -2.26
N VAL A 151 -2.27 -10.02 -2.16
CA VAL A 151 -2.22 -9.09 -3.30
C VAL A 151 -0.80 -9.00 -3.85
N MET A 152 0.21 -8.86 -2.99
CA MET A 152 1.62 -8.82 -3.40
C MET A 152 2.02 -10.09 -4.16
N LYS A 153 1.62 -11.26 -3.64
CA LYS A 153 1.80 -12.55 -4.31
C LYS A 153 1.08 -12.61 -5.65
N ALA A 154 -0.17 -12.15 -5.71
CA ALA A 154 -0.97 -12.14 -6.93
C ALA A 154 -0.34 -11.27 -8.02
N ILE A 155 0.16 -10.07 -7.68
CA ILE A 155 0.84 -9.18 -8.64
C ILE A 155 2.02 -9.90 -9.30
N ARG A 156 2.84 -10.61 -8.54
CA ARG A 156 3.97 -11.38 -9.08
C ARG A 156 3.48 -12.46 -10.04
N HIS A 157 2.54 -13.28 -9.61
CA HIS A 157 1.99 -14.35 -10.45
C HIS A 157 1.33 -13.84 -11.74
N TRP A 158 0.55 -12.75 -11.65
CA TRP A 158 -0.06 -12.13 -12.83
C TRP A 158 1.00 -11.58 -13.80
N ALA A 159 2.02 -10.90 -13.26
CA ALA A 159 3.12 -10.39 -14.07
C ALA A 159 3.85 -11.53 -14.81
N GLU A 160 4.10 -12.64 -14.13
CA GLU A 160 4.69 -13.86 -14.70
C GLU A 160 3.75 -14.60 -15.66
N GLY A 161 2.46 -14.22 -15.69
CA GLY A 161 1.43 -14.84 -16.53
C GLY A 161 0.96 -16.21 -16.06
N THR A 162 1.14 -16.48 -14.77
CA THR A 162 0.58 -17.69 -14.14
C THR A 162 -0.88 -17.46 -13.78
N ASN A 163 -1.68 -18.52 -13.86
CA ASN A 163 -3.13 -18.43 -13.61
C ASN A 163 -3.44 -18.39 -12.11
N MET A 164 -3.16 -17.27 -11.48
CA MET A 164 -3.61 -17.01 -10.11
C MET A 164 -4.95 -16.27 -10.14
N GLY A 165 -5.93 -16.78 -9.40
CA GLY A 165 -7.22 -16.11 -9.19
C GLY A 165 -7.10 -14.78 -8.44
N CYS A 166 -8.22 -14.13 -8.17
CA CYS A 166 -8.26 -12.90 -7.40
C CYS A 166 -7.90 -13.16 -5.93
N PRO A 167 -7.04 -12.34 -5.31
CA PRO A 167 -6.72 -12.46 -3.90
C PRO A 167 -7.90 -12.02 -3.03
N ASP A 168 -7.98 -12.57 -1.84
CA ASP A 168 -8.90 -12.08 -0.82
C ASP A 168 -8.41 -10.73 -0.28
N LEU A 169 -9.28 -9.73 -0.28
CA LEU A 169 -9.04 -8.39 0.26
C LEU A 169 -9.61 -8.20 1.67
N ALA A 170 -10.39 -9.13 2.16
CA ALA A 170 -10.99 -9.11 3.51
C ALA A 170 -10.00 -9.66 4.56
N GLN A 171 -8.88 -8.97 4.79
CA GLN A 171 -7.89 -9.36 5.80
C GLN A 171 -7.88 -8.38 6.98
#